data_c4908a59e766a61fc2ae4dfb9852f79f
#
_entry.id   c4908a59e766a61fc2ae4dfb9852f79f
#
_cell.length_a   1.000
_cell.length_b   1.000
_cell.length_c   1.000
_cell.angle_alpha   90.00
_cell.angle_beta   90.00
_cell.angle_gamma   90.00
#
_symmetry.space_group_name_H-M   'P 1'
#
loop_
_entity.id
_entity.type
_entity.pdbx_description
1 polymer ?
#
loop_
_entity_poly.entity_id
_entity_poly.type
_entity_poly.pdbx_seq_one_letter_code
_entity_poly.pdbx_strand_id
1 'polypeptide(L)'
;PLHADCENSFAISVCETKFIAMKRYKLINNLMGWFVFAVAAVVYCLTIESSASFWDCPEFITTGYKLEVGHPPGAPFFMLTANLFSQLASDPSQVAYMVNVMSALLSAGCILFLFWSITHLVRKLTVKNDAEMTTSQMITIIGSGLVGALAYTWSDTYWFSAVEGEVYG
;
A
#
# COMPACT_ATOMS: atom_id res chain seq x y z
N PRO A 1 -38.93 -28.38 -25.68
CA PRO A 1 -37.51 -28.11 -25.99
C PRO A 1 -37.21 -26.61 -25.98
N LEU A 2 -38.03 -25.75 -26.57
CA LEU A 2 -37.82 -24.30 -26.68
C LEU A 2 -37.77 -23.58 -25.31
N HIS A 3 -38.49 -24.05 -24.30
CA HIS A 3 -38.49 -23.46 -22.94
C HIS A 3 -37.18 -23.74 -22.17
N ALA A 4 -36.60 -24.92 -22.36
CA ALA A 4 -35.31 -25.28 -21.73
C ALA A 4 -34.13 -24.49 -22.31
N ASP A 5 -34.16 -24.18 -23.61
CA ASP A 5 -33.11 -23.38 -24.28
C ASP A 5 -33.16 -21.90 -23.88
N CYS A 6 -34.36 -21.36 -23.60
CA CYS A 6 -34.52 -19.99 -23.12
C CYS A 6 -34.05 -19.83 -21.67
N GLU A 7 -34.27 -20.79 -20.77
CA GLU A 7 -33.75 -20.74 -19.40
C GLU A 7 -32.20 -20.81 -19.40
N ASN A 8 -31.62 -21.67 -20.21
CA ASN A 8 -30.14 -21.76 -20.34
C ASN A 8 -29.54 -20.50 -20.94
N SER A 9 -30.14 -19.90 -21.97
CA SER A 9 -29.65 -18.67 -22.58
C SER A 9 -29.71 -17.47 -21.62
N PHE A 10 -30.77 -17.34 -20.85
CA PHE A 10 -30.89 -16.29 -19.83
C PHE A 10 -29.89 -16.48 -18.70
N ALA A 11 -29.71 -17.70 -18.20
CA ALA A 11 -28.73 -18.00 -17.17
C ALA A 11 -27.28 -17.73 -17.61
N ILE A 12 -26.96 -18.00 -18.87
CA ILE A 12 -25.65 -17.71 -19.47
C ILE A 12 -25.43 -16.20 -19.55
N SER A 13 -26.40 -15.42 -20.05
CA SER A 13 -26.26 -13.95 -20.14
C SER A 13 -26.12 -13.28 -18.77
N VAL A 14 -26.84 -13.76 -17.76
CA VAL A 14 -26.71 -13.30 -16.38
C VAL A 14 -25.35 -13.68 -15.80
N CYS A 15 -24.82 -14.85 -16.10
CA CYS A 15 -23.49 -15.28 -15.66
C CYS A 15 -22.37 -14.42 -16.29
N GLU A 16 -22.47 -14.11 -17.57
CA GLU A 16 -21.51 -13.24 -18.26
C GLU A 16 -21.53 -11.81 -17.71
N THR A 17 -22.68 -11.22 -17.51
CA THR A 17 -22.78 -9.86 -16.93
C THR A 17 -22.20 -9.79 -15.51
N LYS A 18 -22.40 -10.81 -14.69
CA LYS A 18 -21.82 -10.95 -13.35
C LYS A 18 -20.30 -11.04 -13.39
N PHE A 19 -19.77 -11.84 -14.31
CA PHE A 19 -18.33 -12.02 -14.50
C PHE A 19 -17.66 -10.73 -14.96
N ILE A 20 -18.28 -9.97 -15.86
CA ILE A 20 -17.80 -8.67 -16.34
C ILE A 20 -17.77 -7.64 -15.20
N ALA A 21 -18.86 -7.56 -14.40
CA ALA A 21 -18.92 -6.63 -13.27
C ALA A 21 -17.80 -6.90 -12.25
N MET A 22 -17.55 -8.17 -11.93
CA MET A 22 -16.47 -8.58 -11.02
C MET A 22 -15.08 -8.24 -11.57
N LYS A 23 -14.82 -8.46 -12.86
CA LYS A 23 -13.56 -8.07 -13.50
C LYS A 23 -13.35 -6.56 -13.46
N ARG A 24 -14.38 -5.77 -13.75
CA ARG A 24 -14.33 -4.30 -13.67
C ARG A 24 -14.02 -3.82 -12.25
N TYR A 25 -14.68 -4.37 -11.23
CA TYR A 25 -14.40 -4.04 -9.85
C TYR A 25 -12.93 -4.32 -9.49
N LYS A 26 -12.44 -5.53 -9.78
CA LYS A 26 -11.04 -5.90 -9.47
C LYS A 26 -10.03 -4.97 -10.16
N LEU A 27 -10.27 -4.62 -11.42
CA LEU A 27 -9.41 -3.71 -12.16
C LEU A 27 -9.40 -2.33 -11.52
N ILE A 28 -10.57 -1.75 -11.24
CA ILE A 28 -10.68 -0.41 -10.64
C ILE A 28 -10.08 -0.40 -9.24
N ASN A 29 -10.35 -1.41 -8.43
CA ASN A 29 -9.79 -1.54 -7.08
C ASN A 29 -8.26 -1.60 -7.10
N ASN A 30 -7.67 -2.35 -8.03
CA ASN A 30 -6.22 -2.40 -8.20
C ASN A 30 -5.65 -1.06 -8.68
N LEU A 31 -6.25 -0.44 -9.68
CA LEU A 31 -5.80 0.86 -10.18
C LEU A 31 -5.86 1.94 -9.10
N MET A 32 -6.95 1.97 -8.32
CA MET A 32 -7.08 2.92 -7.21
C MET A 32 -6.08 2.63 -6.07
N GLY A 33 -5.79 1.39 -5.78
CA GLY A 33 -4.75 1.02 -4.82
C GLY A 33 -3.37 1.54 -5.27
N TRP A 34 -2.97 1.26 -6.51
CA TRP A 34 -1.70 1.78 -7.05
C TRP A 34 -1.68 3.31 -7.17
N PHE A 35 -2.81 3.94 -7.42
CA PHE A 35 -2.92 5.40 -7.38
C PHE A 35 -2.64 5.95 -5.98
N VAL A 36 -3.24 5.36 -4.94
CA VAL A 36 -2.99 5.75 -3.54
C VAL A 36 -1.52 5.52 -3.15
N PHE A 37 -0.94 4.39 -3.56
CA PHE A 37 0.50 4.14 -3.40
C PHE A 37 1.35 5.24 -4.04
N ALA A 38 1.06 5.59 -5.30
CA ALA A 38 1.81 6.62 -6.02
C ALA A 38 1.71 7.99 -5.33
N VAL A 39 0.52 8.36 -4.85
CA VAL A 39 0.32 9.60 -4.10
C VAL A 39 1.15 9.61 -2.82
N ALA A 40 1.08 8.54 -2.02
CA ALA A 40 1.85 8.41 -0.77
C ALA A 40 3.36 8.43 -1.05
N ALA A 41 3.83 7.65 -2.03
CA ALA A 41 5.25 7.59 -2.40
C ALA A 41 5.78 8.95 -2.87
N VAL A 42 5.03 9.67 -3.70
CA VAL A 42 5.41 11.02 -4.15
C VAL A 42 5.48 11.99 -2.97
N VAL A 43 4.47 12.00 -2.10
CA VAL A 43 4.44 12.89 -0.93
C VAL A 43 5.62 12.61 -0.02
N TYR A 44 5.87 11.36 0.36
CA TYR A 44 6.96 10.98 1.25
C TYR A 44 8.33 11.24 0.62
N CYS A 45 8.54 10.89 -0.65
CA CYS A 45 9.80 11.16 -1.33
C CYS A 45 10.10 12.64 -1.55
N LEU A 46 9.09 13.50 -1.68
CA LEU A 46 9.27 14.96 -1.78
C LEU A 46 9.58 15.62 -0.43
N THR A 47 9.21 14.97 0.67
CA THR A 47 9.39 15.49 2.04
C THR A 47 10.39 14.69 2.85
N ILE A 48 11.15 13.82 2.18
CA ILE A 48 12.13 12.95 2.80
C ILE A 48 13.21 13.74 3.54
N GLU A 49 13.61 13.25 4.69
CA GLU A 49 14.77 13.80 5.41
C GLU A 49 16.06 13.52 4.61
N SER A 50 16.85 14.55 4.37
CA SER A 50 18.05 14.45 3.54
C SER A 50 19.24 13.81 4.26
N SER A 51 19.18 13.76 5.60
CA SER A 51 20.24 13.27 6.49
C SER A 51 19.66 12.31 7.54
N ALA A 52 20.47 11.92 8.50
CA ALA A 52 20.00 11.20 9.67
C ALA A 52 19.21 12.15 10.59
N SER A 53 18.02 11.76 10.96
CA SER A 53 17.16 12.44 11.92
C SER A 53 17.64 12.20 13.36
N PHE A 54 16.80 12.51 14.35
CA PHE A 54 17.10 12.29 15.77
C PHE A 54 16.76 10.87 16.22
N TRP A 55 16.99 10.56 17.49
CA TRP A 55 16.72 9.29 18.16
C TRP A 55 17.51 8.14 17.56
N ASP A 56 16.86 7.05 17.24
CA ASP A 56 17.47 5.79 16.81
C ASP A 56 17.80 5.75 15.30
N CYS A 57 17.31 6.73 14.53
CA CYS A 57 17.51 6.80 13.08
C CYS A 57 19.00 6.70 12.66
N PRO A 58 19.97 7.44 13.27
CA PRO A 58 21.38 7.29 12.94
C PRO A 58 21.93 5.89 13.22
N GLU A 59 21.44 5.23 14.28
CA GLU A 59 21.83 3.87 14.61
C GLU A 59 21.33 2.90 13.56
N PHE A 60 20.04 2.97 13.19
CA PHE A 60 19.48 2.10 12.16
C PHE A 60 20.13 2.27 10.80
N ILE A 61 20.46 3.50 10.40
CA ILE A 61 21.18 3.77 9.16
C ILE A 61 22.58 3.16 9.21
N THR A 62 23.31 3.36 10.30
CA THR A 62 24.70 2.89 10.43
C THR A 62 24.78 1.38 10.50
N THR A 63 23.93 0.75 11.33
CA THR A 63 23.90 -0.70 11.51
C THR A 63 23.38 -1.40 10.27
N GLY A 64 22.40 -0.81 9.56
CA GLY A 64 21.93 -1.29 8.27
C GLY A 64 23.03 -1.24 7.20
N TYR A 65 23.74 -0.14 7.09
CA TYR A 65 24.85 0.02 6.13
C TYR A 65 25.96 -1.00 6.34
N LYS A 66 26.35 -1.24 7.61
CA LYS A 66 27.44 -2.14 7.96
C LYS A 66 27.01 -3.59 8.23
N LEU A 67 25.72 -3.89 8.20
CA LEU A 67 25.14 -5.18 8.63
C LEU A 67 25.55 -5.55 10.07
N GLU A 68 25.52 -4.57 10.96
CA GLU A 68 25.76 -4.76 12.38
C GLU A 68 24.43 -4.99 13.13
N VAL A 69 24.53 -5.47 14.36
CA VAL A 69 23.36 -5.67 15.22
C VAL A 69 23.12 -4.40 16.03
N GLY A 70 21.95 -3.78 15.85
CA GLY A 70 21.53 -2.65 16.66
C GLY A 70 21.09 -3.05 18.08
N HIS A 71 20.59 -2.09 18.86
CA HIS A 71 20.10 -2.34 20.20
C HIS A 71 18.91 -3.33 20.21
N PRO A 72 18.68 -4.10 21.29
CA PRO A 72 17.56 -5.02 21.40
C PRO A 72 16.20 -4.34 21.25
N PRO A 73 15.20 -5.00 20.56
CA PRO A 73 15.20 -6.40 20.12
C PRO A 73 15.88 -6.64 18.77
N GLY A 74 16.44 -5.61 18.11
CA GLY A 74 16.97 -5.68 16.77
C GLY A 74 15.86 -5.69 15.68
N ALA A 75 16.27 -5.40 14.44
CA ALA A 75 15.34 -5.34 13.30
C ALA A 75 15.99 -6.00 12.05
N PRO A 76 16.18 -7.33 12.03
CA PRO A 76 16.99 -7.99 10.99
C PRO A 76 16.45 -7.77 9.57
N PHE A 77 15.15 -7.73 9.39
CA PHE A 77 14.54 -7.43 8.09
C PHE A 77 14.85 -6.00 7.63
N PHE A 78 14.71 -5.03 8.54
CA PHE A 78 15.06 -3.64 8.25
C PHE A 78 16.55 -3.51 7.89
N MET A 79 17.44 -4.11 8.67
CA MET A 79 18.89 -4.06 8.43
C MET A 79 19.26 -4.61 7.06
N LEU A 80 18.69 -5.74 6.65
CA LEU A 80 18.93 -6.34 5.34
C LEU A 80 18.43 -5.46 4.19
N THR A 81 17.21 -4.91 4.32
CA THR A 81 16.65 -4.03 3.30
C THR A 81 17.37 -2.70 3.24
N ALA A 82 17.74 -2.11 4.39
CA ALA A 82 18.53 -0.89 4.47
C ALA A 82 19.92 -1.07 3.84
N ASN A 83 20.58 -2.22 4.07
CA ASN A 83 21.82 -2.54 3.40
C ASN A 83 21.67 -2.59 1.89
N LEU A 84 20.63 -3.25 1.39
CA LEU A 84 20.36 -3.34 -0.05
C LEU A 84 20.17 -1.95 -0.68
N PHE A 85 19.43 -1.06 -0.04
CA PHE A 85 19.22 0.30 -0.52
C PHE A 85 20.50 1.15 -0.40
N SER A 86 21.27 0.97 0.65
CA SER A 86 22.53 1.67 0.83
C SER A 86 23.56 1.39 -0.29
N GLN A 87 23.49 0.21 -0.94
CA GLN A 87 24.33 -0.11 -2.09
C GLN A 87 24.02 0.73 -3.34
N LEU A 88 22.85 1.39 -3.37
CA LEU A 88 22.48 2.32 -4.44
C LEU A 88 23.10 3.70 -4.27
N ALA A 89 23.67 4.00 -3.10
CA ALA A 89 24.37 5.24 -2.84
C ALA A 89 25.72 5.25 -3.59
N SER A 90 25.96 6.32 -4.35
CA SER A 90 27.25 6.52 -5.06
C SER A 90 28.36 7.03 -4.12
N ASP A 91 27.97 7.62 -3.00
CA ASP A 91 28.88 8.22 -2.01
C ASP A 91 28.33 7.92 -0.60
N PRO A 92 29.21 7.69 0.40
CA PRO A 92 28.81 7.46 1.78
C PRO A 92 27.87 8.53 2.38
N SER A 93 27.97 9.77 1.93
CA SER A 93 27.10 10.87 2.35
C SER A 93 25.64 10.68 1.93
N GLN A 94 25.38 9.85 0.92
CA GLN A 94 24.03 9.57 0.39
C GLN A 94 23.36 8.33 1.04
N VAL A 95 24.09 7.60 1.88
CA VAL A 95 23.57 6.37 2.51
C VAL A 95 22.32 6.66 3.34
N ALA A 96 22.35 7.71 4.16
CA ALA A 96 21.19 8.11 4.97
C ALA A 96 19.96 8.39 4.07
N TYR A 97 20.14 9.16 3.02
CA TYR A 97 19.09 9.47 2.07
C TYR A 97 18.51 8.19 1.42
N MET A 98 19.34 7.23 1.01
CA MET A 98 18.86 5.98 0.39
C MET A 98 18.08 5.10 1.36
N VAL A 99 18.48 5.06 2.64
CA VAL A 99 17.73 4.34 3.67
C VAL A 99 16.39 5.03 3.95
N ASN A 100 16.36 6.37 3.97
CA ASN A 100 15.10 7.12 4.11
C ASN A 100 14.17 6.91 2.90
N VAL A 101 14.72 6.83 1.68
CA VAL A 101 13.94 6.45 0.47
C VAL A 101 13.32 5.05 0.63
N MET A 102 14.06 4.11 1.20
CA MET A 102 13.51 2.78 1.51
C MET A 102 12.31 2.88 2.44
N SER A 103 12.44 3.60 3.56
CA SER A 103 11.34 3.80 4.52
C SER A 103 10.12 4.44 3.84
N ALA A 104 10.32 5.48 3.04
CA ALA A 104 9.26 6.15 2.29
C ALA A 104 8.49 5.19 1.36
N LEU A 105 9.21 4.35 0.62
CA LEU A 105 8.59 3.39 -0.30
C LEU A 105 7.87 2.25 0.42
N LEU A 106 8.44 1.73 1.52
CA LEU A 106 7.80 0.69 2.33
C LEU A 106 6.54 1.24 3.01
N SER A 107 6.60 2.45 3.55
CA SER A 107 5.46 3.13 4.15
C SER A 107 4.34 3.38 3.13
N ALA A 108 4.69 3.81 1.91
CA ALA A 108 3.71 3.92 0.82
C ALA A 108 3.09 2.55 0.47
N GLY A 109 3.89 1.47 0.53
CA GLY A 109 3.40 0.09 0.40
C GLY A 109 2.39 -0.28 1.48
N CYS A 110 2.60 0.12 2.72
CA CYS A 110 1.62 -0.07 3.81
C CYS A 110 0.31 0.66 3.51
N ILE A 111 0.34 1.87 2.96
CA ILE A 111 -0.87 2.61 2.54
C ILE A 111 -1.62 1.85 1.45
N LEU A 112 -0.93 1.25 0.47
CA LEU A 112 -1.53 0.38 -0.54
C LEU A 112 -2.29 -0.80 0.10
N PHE A 113 -1.64 -1.51 1.02
CA PHE A 113 -2.26 -2.64 1.72
C PHE A 113 -3.41 -2.20 2.63
N LEU A 114 -3.30 -1.04 3.26
CA LEU A 114 -4.40 -0.45 4.03
C LEU A 114 -5.61 -0.18 3.14
N PHE A 115 -5.43 0.43 1.98
CA PHE A 115 -6.49 0.63 1.00
C PHE A 115 -7.19 -0.68 0.63
N TRP A 116 -6.42 -1.71 0.25
CA TRP A 116 -7.00 -3.01 -0.09
C TRP A 116 -7.69 -3.69 1.08
N SER A 117 -7.18 -3.53 2.28
CA SER A 117 -7.80 -4.08 3.50
C SER A 117 -9.15 -3.42 3.77
N ILE A 118 -9.23 -2.08 3.68
CA ILE A 118 -10.48 -1.33 3.86
C ILE A 118 -11.49 -1.75 2.80
N THR A 119 -11.11 -1.74 1.52
CA THR A 119 -12.02 -2.11 0.43
C THR A 119 -12.51 -3.56 0.55
N HIS A 120 -11.64 -4.48 0.97
CA HIS A 120 -12.01 -5.86 1.23
C HIS A 120 -13.04 -6.00 2.36
N LEU A 121 -12.82 -5.31 3.48
CA LEU A 121 -13.73 -5.35 4.64
C LEU A 121 -15.08 -4.70 4.31
N VAL A 122 -15.07 -3.50 3.72
CA VAL A 122 -16.29 -2.80 3.33
C VAL A 122 -17.10 -3.62 2.32
N ARG A 123 -16.42 -4.28 1.36
CA ARG A 123 -17.07 -5.19 0.42
C ARG A 123 -17.79 -6.32 1.14
N LYS A 124 -17.16 -6.98 2.10
CA LYS A 124 -17.78 -8.06 2.89
C LYS A 124 -19.00 -7.60 3.69
N LEU A 125 -19.00 -6.33 4.12
CA LEU A 125 -20.12 -5.77 4.90
C LEU A 125 -21.29 -5.32 4.01
N THR A 126 -20.99 -4.79 2.80
CA THR A 126 -22.00 -4.17 1.93
C THR A 126 -22.59 -5.12 0.89
N VAL A 127 -21.82 -6.12 0.45
CA VAL A 127 -22.19 -7.01 -0.66
C VAL A 127 -22.47 -8.41 -0.13
N LYS A 128 -23.74 -8.80 -0.05
CA LYS A 128 -24.14 -10.16 0.37
C LYS A 128 -23.86 -11.21 -0.70
N ASN A 129 -24.02 -10.84 -1.98
CA ASN A 129 -23.73 -11.68 -3.14
C ASN A 129 -22.85 -10.92 -4.11
N ASP A 130 -21.62 -11.37 -4.31
CA ASP A 130 -20.66 -10.77 -5.25
C ASP A 130 -21.17 -10.63 -6.70
N ALA A 131 -22.19 -11.43 -7.01
CA ALA A 131 -22.83 -11.47 -8.31
C ALA A 131 -23.79 -10.28 -8.59
N GLU A 132 -24.15 -9.51 -7.58
CA GLU A 132 -25.17 -8.45 -7.66
C GLU A 132 -24.65 -7.08 -7.20
N MET A 133 -23.33 -6.88 -7.26
CA MET A 133 -22.73 -5.61 -6.83
C MET A 133 -23.20 -4.45 -7.71
N THR A 134 -23.92 -3.51 -7.10
CA THR A 134 -24.37 -2.28 -7.77
C THR A 134 -23.24 -1.25 -7.90
N THR A 135 -23.40 -0.32 -8.84
CA THR A 135 -22.46 0.80 -9.01
C THR A 135 -22.33 1.64 -7.73
N SER A 136 -23.44 1.85 -7.02
CA SER A 136 -23.43 2.58 -5.74
C SER A 136 -22.58 1.87 -4.68
N GLN A 137 -22.73 0.55 -4.55
CA GLN A 137 -21.89 -0.26 -3.65
C GLN A 137 -20.40 -0.19 -4.03
N MET A 138 -20.08 -0.26 -5.32
CA MET A 138 -18.70 -0.13 -5.80
C MET A 138 -18.11 1.24 -5.44
N ILE A 139 -18.85 2.32 -5.63
CA ILE A 139 -18.43 3.68 -5.25
C ILE A 139 -18.21 3.77 -3.73
N THR A 140 -19.12 3.22 -2.93
CA THR A 140 -18.99 3.19 -1.46
C THR A 140 -17.73 2.44 -1.03
N ILE A 141 -17.46 1.26 -1.60
CA ILE A 141 -16.30 0.44 -1.25
C ILE A 141 -15.00 1.18 -1.58
N ILE A 142 -14.87 1.67 -2.80
CA ILE A 142 -13.65 2.34 -3.26
C ILE A 142 -13.48 3.69 -2.55
N GLY A 143 -14.57 4.46 -2.39
CA GLY A 143 -14.56 5.72 -1.67
C GLY A 143 -14.12 5.58 -0.21
N SER A 144 -14.61 4.57 0.50
CA SER A 144 -14.18 4.28 1.87
C SER A 144 -12.68 3.96 1.94
N GLY A 145 -12.19 3.16 0.98
CA GLY A 145 -10.76 2.85 0.88
C GLY A 145 -9.91 4.11 0.62
N LEU A 146 -10.33 4.96 -0.31
CA LEU A 146 -9.64 6.22 -0.63
C LEU A 146 -9.59 7.15 0.58
N VAL A 147 -10.74 7.40 1.22
CA VAL A 147 -10.80 8.30 2.39
C VAL A 147 -9.94 7.76 3.53
N GLY A 148 -10.06 6.47 3.86
CA GLY A 148 -9.30 5.88 4.98
C GLY A 148 -7.79 5.85 4.71
N ALA A 149 -7.35 5.41 3.54
CA ALA A 149 -5.95 5.32 3.19
C ALA A 149 -5.30 6.72 3.05
N LEU A 150 -5.96 7.66 2.38
CA LEU A 150 -5.44 9.02 2.24
C LEU A 150 -5.43 9.77 3.57
N ALA A 151 -6.46 9.64 4.41
CA ALA A 151 -6.43 10.23 5.76
C ALA A 151 -5.24 9.72 6.58
N TYR A 152 -4.93 8.44 6.49
CA TYR A 152 -3.76 7.86 7.17
C TYR A 152 -2.44 8.32 6.56
N THR A 153 -2.36 8.49 5.23
CA THR A 153 -1.17 9.04 4.53
C THR A 153 -0.73 10.39 5.10
N TRP A 154 -1.68 11.25 5.45
CA TRP A 154 -1.42 12.58 6.04
C TRP A 154 -1.55 12.61 7.55
N SER A 155 -1.60 11.48 8.24
CA SER A 155 -1.52 11.51 9.69
C SER A 155 -0.09 11.89 10.12
N ASP A 156 0.02 12.84 11.03
CA ASP A 156 1.28 13.45 11.45
C ASP A 156 2.31 12.39 11.91
N THR A 157 1.90 11.51 12.80
CA THR A 157 2.77 10.44 13.34
C THR A 157 3.28 9.48 12.25
N TYR A 158 2.39 9.07 11.33
CA TYR A 158 2.78 8.14 10.28
C TYR A 158 3.69 8.79 9.24
N TRP A 159 3.38 10.03 8.87
CA TRP A 159 4.21 10.79 7.94
C TRP A 159 5.63 10.98 8.48
N PHE A 160 5.76 11.38 9.76
CA PHE A 160 7.05 11.56 10.40
C PHE A 160 7.91 10.29 10.31
N SER A 161 7.37 9.13 10.69
CA SER A 161 8.08 7.85 10.60
C SER A 161 8.34 7.39 9.16
N ALA A 162 7.51 7.80 8.18
CA ALA A 162 7.66 7.40 6.79
C ALA A 162 8.81 8.11 6.06
N VAL A 163 9.22 9.31 6.50
CA VAL A 163 10.22 10.13 5.81
C VAL A 163 11.63 10.00 6.37
N GLU A 164 11.82 9.16 7.38
CA GLU A 164 13.11 8.90 8.03
C GLU A 164 13.39 7.39 8.18
N GLY A 165 14.64 7.04 8.47
CA GLY A 165 15.11 5.65 8.60
C GLY A 165 14.67 5.01 9.92
N GLU A 166 13.37 4.86 10.11
CA GLU A 166 12.74 4.29 11.29
C GLU A 166 12.14 2.91 11.02
N VAL A 167 12.19 2.02 12.03
CA VAL A 167 11.63 0.67 11.95
C VAL A 167 10.11 0.67 11.99
N TYR A 168 9.50 1.74 12.48
CA TYR A 168 8.07 1.87 12.71
C TYR A 168 7.31 2.55 11.53
N GLY A 169 7.97 2.83 10.44
CA GLY A 169 7.38 3.41 9.23
C GLY A 169 6.62 2.40 8.35
#